data_dd06d351f7119be25a1c7f923d7ef2c6
#
_entry.id   dd06d351f7119be25a1c7f923d7ef2c6
#
_cell.length_a   1.000
_cell.length_b   1.000
_cell.length_c   1.000
_cell.angle_alpha   90.00
_cell.angle_beta   90.00
_cell.angle_gamma   90.00
#
_symmetry.space_group_name_H-M   'P 1'
#
loop_
_entity.id
_entity.type
_entity.pdbx_description
1 polymer ?
#
loop_
_entity_poly.entity_id
_entity_poly.type
_entity_poly.pdbx_seq_one_letter_code
_entity_poly.pdbx_strand_id
1 'polypeptide(L)'
;MIFERNEYTNSVFSIVEGRVNVQINPEDENEVVELKKGSFFGEMGLIAGRRRTATVVAKGECFLVETPRRAMLKLISSVPGAKKVLDTAAIYRQIQTHLTPNIEKDLLKEIVDSATIESLSAGDKLISEGDESDHMFIIRAGSMTVSKIIGGRSVILSYIPSGNYVGEMALLNSEPRSASVTATVASEVIKIDAVAFRELLSREAVLKLVIEEKFQDRIV
;
A
#
# COMPACT_ATOMS: atom_id res chain seq x y z
N MET A 1 9.46 15.69 -16.38
CA MET A 1 8.41 14.73 -15.95
C MET A 1 8.68 13.40 -16.62
N ILE A 2 8.48 12.26 -15.88
CA ILE A 2 8.65 10.92 -16.45
C ILE A 2 7.27 10.34 -16.79
N PHE A 3 6.34 10.42 -15.84
CA PHE A 3 4.91 10.12 -16.05
C PHE A 3 4.04 10.79 -14.97
N GLU A 4 2.74 10.91 -15.26
CA GLU A 4 1.73 11.48 -14.36
C GLU A 4 0.83 10.40 -13.74
N ARG A 5 0.27 10.73 -12.57
CA ARG A 5 -0.78 9.93 -11.92
C ARG A 5 -1.95 9.72 -12.88
N ASN A 6 -2.54 8.55 -12.87
CA ASN A 6 -3.64 8.11 -13.72
C ASN A 6 -3.29 7.84 -15.20
N GLU A 7 -2.08 8.12 -15.67
CA GLU A 7 -1.66 7.66 -16.98
C GLU A 7 -1.70 6.13 -17.10
N TYR A 8 -1.95 5.63 -18.30
CA TYR A 8 -1.85 4.20 -18.57
C TYR A 8 -0.37 3.79 -18.59
N THR A 9 -0.06 2.66 -17.95
CA THR A 9 1.30 2.14 -17.88
C THR A 9 1.45 0.82 -18.60
N ASN A 10 2.58 0.71 -19.35
CA ASN A 10 3.04 -0.52 -19.96
C ASN A 10 4.51 -0.83 -19.62
N SER A 11 5.09 -0.14 -18.64
CA SER A 11 6.51 -0.26 -18.30
C SER A 11 6.80 0.01 -16.83
N VAL A 12 7.96 -0.49 -16.40
CA VAL A 12 8.64 -0.21 -15.13
C VAL A 12 9.96 0.44 -15.45
N PHE A 13 10.41 1.35 -14.60
CA PHE A 13 11.67 2.07 -14.77
C PHE A 13 12.65 1.68 -13.68
N SER A 14 13.91 1.45 -14.05
CA SER A 14 15.04 1.28 -13.13
C SER A 14 15.98 2.47 -13.23
N ILE A 15 16.43 3.00 -12.08
CA ILE A 15 17.33 4.15 -12.03
C ILE A 15 18.77 3.65 -12.13
N VAL A 16 19.42 3.88 -13.27
CA VAL A 16 20.83 3.55 -13.48
C VAL A 16 21.72 4.65 -12.91
N GLU A 17 21.31 5.91 -13.09
CA GLU A 17 22.00 7.08 -12.56
C GLU A 17 21.01 8.22 -12.32
N GLY A 18 21.33 9.12 -11.35
CA GLY A 18 20.48 10.24 -10.99
C GLY A 18 19.47 9.89 -9.90
N ARG A 19 18.42 10.70 -9.80
CA ARG A 19 17.36 10.63 -8.77
C ARG A 19 16.03 11.02 -9.36
N VAL A 20 14.95 10.46 -8.81
CA VAL A 20 13.58 10.87 -9.15
C VAL A 20 12.80 11.15 -7.87
N ASN A 21 11.85 12.06 -7.95
CA ASN A 21 10.87 12.33 -6.91
C ASN A 21 9.54 11.66 -7.26
N VAL A 22 9.00 10.86 -6.36
CA VAL A 22 7.66 10.29 -6.42
C VAL A 22 6.75 11.16 -5.57
N GLN A 23 5.79 11.83 -6.18
CA GLN A 23 4.80 12.67 -5.49
C GLN A 23 3.80 11.79 -4.75
N ILE A 24 3.76 11.91 -3.43
CA ILE A 24 2.91 11.09 -2.57
C ILE A 24 1.52 11.70 -2.51
N ASN A 25 1.45 13.00 -2.24
CA ASN A 25 0.22 13.75 -2.13
C ASN A 25 -0.10 14.47 -3.46
N PRO A 26 -1.27 14.20 -4.07
CA PRO A 26 -1.66 14.91 -5.29
C PRO A 26 -1.88 16.41 -5.09
N GLU A 27 -2.18 16.84 -3.87
CA GLU A 27 -2.50 18.24 -3.53
C GLU A 27 -1.27 19.02 -3.05
N ASP A 28 -0.16 18.33 -2.71
CA ASP A 28 1.10 18.97 -2.30
C ASP A 28 2.28 18.40 -3.12
N GLU A 29 2.77 19.18 -4.06
CA GLU A 29 3.91 18.82 -4.91
C GLU A 29 5.24 18.69 -4.15
N ASN A 30 5.31 19.21 -2.92
CA ASN A 30 6.51 19.15 -2.08
C ASN A 30 6.58 17.86 -1.25
N GLU A 31 5.46 17.18 -1.09
CA GLU A 31 5.40 15.90 -0.37
C GLU A 31 5.84 14.77 -1.30
N VAL A 32 7.15 14.53 -1.33
CA VAL A 32 7.79 13.58 -2.25
C VAL A 32 8.66 12.56 -1.54
N VAL A 33 8.70 11.34 -2.10
CA VAL A 33 9.71 10.33 -1.79
C VAL A 33 10.79 10.35 -2.86
N GLU A 34 12.04 10.62 -2.46
CA GLU A 34 13.19 10.58 -3.36
C GLU A 34 13.67 9.13 -3.56
N LEU A 35 13.75 8.69 -4.82
CA LEU A 35 14.35 7.43 -5.23
C LEU A 35 15.68 7.69 -5.92
N LYS A 36 16.68 6.83 -5.61
CA LYS A 36 18.06 6.98 -6.06
C LYS A 36 18.48 5.82 -6.97
N LYS A 37 19.68 5.90 -7.52
CA LYS A 37 20.37 4.82 -8.27
C LYS A 37 20.16 3.46 -7.59
N GLY A 38 19.81 2.45 -8.38
CA GLY A 38 19.50 1.08 -7.95
C GLY A 38 18.05 0.87 -7.56
N SER A 39 17.24 1.94 -7.40
CA SER A 39 15.81 1.82 -7.20
C SER A 39 15.08 1.60 -8.53
N PHE A 40 13.87 1.06 -8.44
CA PHE A 40 12.93 0.98 -9.57
C PHE A 40 11.58 1.60 -9.18
N PHE A 41 10.78 1.99 -10.17
CA PHE A 41 9.47 2.61 -9.93
C PHE A 41 8.52 2.34 -11.10
N GLY A 42 7.21 2.59 -10.86
CA GLY A 42 6.15 2.32 -11.83
C GLY A 42 5.64 0.87 -11.80
N GLU A 43 6.15 0.03 -10.91
CA GLU A 43 5.73 -1.36 -10.68
C GLU A 43 4.30 -1.44 -10.11
N MET A 44 3.86 -0.41 -9.37
CA MET A 44 2.51 -0.36 -8.81
C MET A 44 1.44 -0.43 -9.91
N GLY A 45 1.68 0.22 -11.03
CA GLY A 45 0.78 0.14 -12.19
C GLY A 45 0.75 -1.24 -12.85
N LEU A 46 1.76 -2.10 -12.68
CA LEU A 46 1.71 -3.50 -13.13
C LEU A 46 0.71 -4.32 -12.32
N ILE A 47 0.56 -3.99 -11.05
CA ILE A 47 -0.19 -4.74 -10.05
C ILE A 47 -1.61 -4.15 -9.94
N ALA A 48 -1.73 -2.85 -9.73
CA ALA A 48 -2.96 -2.16 -9.39
C ALA A 48 -3.83 -1.71 -10.58
N GLY A 49 -3.77 -2.37 -11.74
CA GLY A 49 -4.76 -2.13 -12.79
C GLY A 49 -4.33 -1.23 -13.94
N ARG A 50 -3.04 -1.16 -14.25
CA ARG A 50 -2.45 -0.49 -15.42
C ARG A 50 -2.49 1.04 -15.44
N ARG A 51 -2.82 1.69 -14.32
CA ARG A 51 -2.68 3.14 -14.19
C ARG A 51 -1.56 3.49 -13.24
N ARG A 52 -0.89 4.61 -13.49
CA ARG A 52 0.10 5.17 -12.58
C ARG A 52 -0.57 5.60 -11.28
N THR A 53 -0.04 5.17 -10.16
CA THR A 53 -0.57 5.51 -8.82
C THR A 53 -0.01 6.83 -8.28
N ALA A 54 1.08 7.33 -8.87
CA ALA A 54 1.74 8.56 -8.46
C ALA A 54 2.32 9.28 -9.69
N THR A 55 2.59 10.57 -9.56
CA THR A 55 3.41 11.35 -10.50
C THR A 55 4.88 11.18 -10.16
N VAL A 56 5.74 11.01 -11.18
CA VAL A 56 7.19 10.86 -11.00
C VAL A 56 7.94 11.86 -11.86
N VAL A 57 8.84 12.62 -11.21
CA VAL A 57 9.62 13.67 -11.82
C VAL A 57 11.11 13.42 -11.62
N ALA A 58 11.92 13.59 -12.67
CA ALA A 58 13.36 13.51 -12.56
C ALA A 58 13.92 14.71 -11.77
N LYS A 59 14.82 14.43 -10.83
CA LYS A 59 15.56 15.46 -10.08
C LYS A 59 16.93 15.67 -10.74
N GLY A 60 16.96 16.53 -11.77
CA GLY A 60 18.13 16.73 -12.61
C GLY A 60 18.28 15.67 -13.72
N GLU A 61 19.50 15.46 -14.20
CA GLU A 61 19.81 14.44 -15.20
C GLU A 61 19.66 13.04 -14.60
N CYS A 62 18.97 12.15 -15.34
CA CYS A 62 18.74 10.76 -14.96
C CYS A 62 18.93 9.84 -16.14
N PHE A 63 19.59 8.70 -15.91
CA PHE A 63 19.59 7.56 -16.83
C PHE A 63 18.66 6.47 -16.29
N LEU A 64 17.64 6.18 -17.07
CA LEU A 64 16.61 5.22 -16.72
C LEU A 64 16.59 4.08 -17.73
N VAL A 65 16.40 2.86 -17.23
CA VAL A 65 16.06 1.71 -18.08
C VAL A 65 14.55 1.49 -17.98
N GLU A 66 13.87 1.65 -19.10
CA GLU A 66 12.46 1.32 -19.23
C GLU A 66 12.30 -0.16 -19.61
N THR A 67 11.61 -0.92 -18.78
CA THR A 67 11.30 -2.34 -19.00
C THR A 67 9.82 -2.48 -19.31
N PRO A 68 9.44 -2.94 -20.52
CA PRO A 68 8.05 -3.18 -20.86
C PRO A 68 7.38 -4.17 -19.90
N ARG A 69 6.10 -3.94 -19.58
CA ARG A 69 5.31 -4.79 -18.67
C ARG A 69 5.44 -6.28 -18.99
N ARG A 70 5.37 -6.63 -20.29
CA ARG A 70 5.46 -8.03 -20.74
C ARG A 70 6.81 -8.66 -20.39
N ALA A 71 7.90 -7.92 -20.53
CA ALA A 71 9.24 -8.37 -20.18
C ALA A 71 9.39 -8.52 -18.65
N MET A 72 8.87 -7.57 -17.89
CA MET A 72 8.88 -7.64 -16.43
C MET A 72 8.08 -8.84 -15.90
N LEU A 73 6.89 -9.10 -16.43
CA LEU A 73 6.09 -10.28 -16.05
C LEU A 73 6.80 -11.58 -16.39
N LYS A 74 7.48 -11.66 -17.54
CA LYS A 74 8.31 -12.82 -17.90
C LYS A 74 9.49 -12.98 -16.93
N LEU A 75 10.15 -11.90 -16.54
CA LEU A 75 11.23 -11.93 -15.55
C LEU A 75 10.73 -12.50 -14.20
N ILE A 76 9.61 -11.98 -13.71
CA ILE A 76 8.99 -12.41 -12.44
C ILE A 76 8.66 -13.91 -12.46
N SER A 77 8.15 -14.41 -13.60
CA SER A 77 7.79 -15.83 -13.73
C SER A 77 8.98 -16.77 -13.95
N SER A 78 10.11 -16.27 -14.45
CA SER A 78 11.25 -17.09 -14.88
C SER A 78 12.44 -17.04 -13.92
N VAL A 79 12.55 -15.99 -13.11
CA VAL A 79 13.68 -15.81 -12.18
C VAL A 79 13.24 -16.01 -10.75
N PRO A 80 13.70 -17.09 -10.09
CA PRO A 80 13.43 -17.30 -8.67
C PRO A 80 13.89 -16.09 -7.85
N GLY A 81 13.03 -15.60 -6.97
CA GLY A 81 13.30 -14.44 -6.12
C GLY A 81 13.02 -13.07 -6.75
N ALA A 82 12.88 -12.93 -8.08
CA ALA A 82 12.52 -11.64 -8.70
C ALA A 82 11.17 -11.10 -8.18
N LYS A 83 10.19 -11.98 -8.01
CA LYS A 83 8.89 -11.62 -7.41
C LYS A 83 9.07 -11.09 -5.99
N LYS A 84 9.88 -11.76 -5.16
CA LYS A 84 10.12 -11.35 -3.78
C LYS A 84 10.75 -9.96 -3.70
N VAL A 85 11.73 -9.64 -4.55
CA VAL A 85 12.36 -8.32 -4.61
C VAL A 85 11.34 -7.22 -4.96
N LEU A 86 10.48 -7.50 -5.94
CA LEU A 86 9.43 -6.56 -6.34
C LEU A 86 8.37 -6.38 -5.26
N ASP A 87 7.94 -7.46 -4.65
CA ASP A 87 6.97 -7.45 -3.56
C ASP A 87 7.52 -6.67 -2.34
N THR A 88 8.75 -6.96 -1.93
CA THR A 88 9.44 -6.23 -0.84
C THR A 88 9.51 -4.73 -1.12
N ALA A 89 9.91 -4.33 -2.32
CA ALA A 89 9.97 -2.91 -2.69
C ALA A 89 8.59 -2.25 -2.77
N ALA A 90 7.57 -2.99 -3.23
CA ALA A 90 6.20 -2.50 -3.27
C ALA A 90 5.64 -2.32 -1.85
N ILE A 91 5.85 -3.28 -0.94
CA ILE A 91 5.46 -3.19 0.47
C ILE A 91 6.13 -1.97 1.12
N TYR A 92 7.45 -1.84 0.96
CA TYR A 92 8.22 -0.72 1.48
C TYR A 92 7.61 0.63 1.07
N ARG A 93 7.31 0.80 -0.23
CA ARG A 93 6.69 2.03 -0.74
C ARG A 93 5.28 2.26 -0.25
N GLN A 94 4.47 1.22 -0.18
CA GLN A 94 3.10 1.34 0.30
C GLN A 94 3.05 1.82 1.75
N ILE A 95 3.92 1.29 2.60
CA ILE A 95 4.04 1.72 3.98
C ILE A 95 4.49 3.19 4.04
N GLN A 96 5.54 3.57 3.30
CA GLN A 96 5.99 4.97 3.26
C GLN A 96 4.91 5.93 2.73
N THR A 97 4.21 5.55 1.67
CA THR A 97 3.23 6.43 1.03
C THR A 97 1.94 6.56 1.84
N HIS A 98 1.50 5.49 2.50
CA HIS A 98 0.16 5.44 3.10
C HIS A 98 0.14 5.48 4.61
N LEU A 99 1.24 5.12 5.28
CA LEU A 99 1.33 5.18 6.74
C LEU A 99 2.20 6.35 7.19
N THR A 100 3.49 6.38 6.83
CA THR A 100 4.39 7.44 7.27
C THR A 100 5.57 7.65 6.31
N PRO A 101 5.67 8.84 5.70
CA PRO A 101 6.77 9.16 4.78
C PRO A 101 8.15 9.18 5.42
N ASN A 102 8.22 9.50 6.70
CA ASN A 102 9.47 9.75 7.44
C ASN A 102 9.88 8.61 8.39
N ILE A 103 9.33 7.41 8.18
CA ILE A 103 9.65 6.24 9.01
C ILE A 103 11.15 5.95 9.04
N GLU A 104 11.66 5.59 10.21
CA GLU A 104 13.03 5.13 10.39
C GLU A 104 13.28 3.85 9.55
N LYS A 105 14.42 3.82 8.83
CA LYS A 105 14.70 2.76 7.84
C LYS A 105 14.77 1.36 8.44
N ASP A 106 15.33 1.24 9.65
CA ASP A 106 15.48 -0.07 10.30
C ASP A 106 14.11 -0.60 10.75
N LEU A 107 13.27 0.25 11.31
CA LEU A 107 11.90 -0.09 11.68
C LEU A 107 11.05 -0.46 10.47
N LEU A 108 11.18 0.31 9.38
CA LEU A 108 10.49 0.01 8.13
C LEU A 108 10.92 -1.36 7.57
N LYS A 109 12.21 -1.69 7.67
CA LYS A 109 12.72 -2.98 7.23
C LYS A 109 12.12 -4.13 8.04
N GLU A 110 12.05 -4.03 9.35
CA GLU A 110 11.45 -5.04 10.23
C GLU A 110 9.99 -5.32 9.86
N ILE A 111 9.19 -4.25 9.62
CA ILE A 111 7.80 -4.37 9.19
C ILE A 111 7.71 -5.04 7.82
N VAL A 112 8.53 -4.61 6.86
CA VAL A 112 8.55 -5.17 5.50
C VAL A 112 8.95 -6.64 5.50
N ASP A 113 9.91 -7.03 6.33
CA ASP A 113 10.39 -8.42 6.44
C ASP A 113 9.31 -9.35 7.06
N SER A 114 8.43 -8.84 7.93
CA SER A 114 7.31 -9.57 8.54
C SER A 114 6.03 -9.54 7.70
N ALA A 115 5.88 -8.57 6.81
CA ALA A 115 4.67 -8.39 6.02
C ALA A 115 4.53 -9.46 4.92
N THR A 116 3.29 -9.86 4.66
CA THR A 116 2.95 -10.82 3.59
C THR A 116 1.90 -10.24 2.66
N ILE A 117 1.88 -10.75 1.42
CA ILE A 117 0.85 -10.38 0.44
C ILE A 117 -0.15 -11.52 0.33
N GLU A 118 -1.42 -11.20 0.51
CA GLU A 118 -2.54 -12.12 0.35
C GLU A 118 -3.41 -11.70 -0.84
N SER A 119 -3.81 -12.67 -1.66
CA SER A 119 -4.73 -12.47 -2.79
C SER A 119 -6.12 -12.95 -2.39
N LEU A 120 -7.12 -12.15 -2.73
CA LEU A 120 -8.53 -12.37 -2.42
C LEU A 120 -9.36 -12.38 -3.70
N SER A 121 -10.28 -13.31 -3.80
CA SER A 121 -11.32 -13.29 -4.83
C SER A 121 -12.45 -12.33 -4.43
N ALA A 122 -13.25 -11.89 -5.40
CA ALA A 122 -14.45 -11.12 -5.10
C ALA A 122 -15.37 -11.91 -4.17
N GLY A 123 -15.81 -11.28 -3.07
CA GLY A 123 -16.65 -11.91 -2.06
C GLY A 123 -15.88 -12.56 -0.90
N ASP A 124 -14.56 -12.74 -1.01
CA ASP A 124 -13.77 -13.27 0.09
C ASP A 124 -13.76 -12.30 1.28
N LYS A 125 -14.01 -12.85 2.46
CA LYS A 125 -14.02 -12.08 3.70
C LYS A 125 -12.60 -12.00 4.28
N LEU A 126 -12.10 -10.78 4.44
CA LEU A 126 -10.78 -10.50 5.02
C LEU A 126 -10.84 -10.35 6.54
N ILE A 127 -11.89 -9.70 7.05
CA ILE A 127 -12.12 -9.43 8.47
C ILE A 127 -13.59 -9.74 8.78
N SER A 128 -13.86 -10.39 9.91
CA SER A 128 -15.23 -10.55 10.45
C SER A 128 -15.43 -9.66 11.67
N GLU A 129 -16.58 -9.01 11.74
CA GLU A 129 -17.01 -8.24 12.92
C GLU A 129 -16.98 -9.13 14.16
N GLY A 130 -16.38 -8.62 15.25
CA GLY A 130 -16.28 -9.32 16.53
C GLY A 130 -15.05 -10.23 16.69
N ASP A 131 -14.29 -10.51 15.59
CA ASP A 131 -13.06 -11.30 15.68
C ASP A 131 -11.98 -10.57 16.50
N GLU A 132 -11.07 -11.33 17.09
CA GLU A 132 -9.86 -10.77 17.69
C GLU A 132 -8.97 -10.13 16.63
N SER A 133 -8.21 -9.12 17.06
CA SER A 133 -7.40 -8.28 16.15
C SER A 133 -5.92 -8.59 16.31
N ASP A 134 -5.35 -9.25 15.30
CA ASP A 134 -3.94 -9.65 15.25
C ASP A 134 -3.15 -9.06 14.07
N HIS A 135 -3.83 -8.41 13.12
CA HIS A 135 -3.22 -7.83 11.93
C HIS A 135 -3.94 -6.57 11.47
N MET A 136 -3.25 -5.72 10.71
CA MET A 136 -3.86 -4.73 9.84
C MET A 136 -3.53 -5.03 8.38
N PHE A 137 -4.25 -4.42 7.45
CA PHE A 137 -4.11 -4.69 6.03
C PHE A 137 -4.04 -3.38 5.23
N ILE A 138 -3.06 -3.26 4.33
CA ILE A 138 -3.03 -2.21 3.32
C ILE A 138 -3.59 -2.81 2.03
N ILE A 139 -4.56 -2.14 1.41
CA ILE A 139 -5.16 -2.57 0.14
C ILE A 139 -4.21 -2.19 -0.99
N ARG A 140 -3.47 -3.18 -1.50
CA ARG A 140 -2.49 -3.01 -2.56
C ARG A 140 -3.13 -2.85 -3.93
N ALA A 141 -4.18 -3.64 -4.19
CA ALA A 141 -4.94 -3.62 -5.43
C ALA A 141 -6.40 -4.02 -5.16
N GLY A 142 -7.32 -3.57 -6.01
CA GLY A 142 -8.74 -3.84 -5.87
C GLY A 142 -9.45 -2.86 -4.93
N SER A 143 -10.50 -3.34 -4.27
CA SER A 143 -11.29 -2.57 -3.32
C SER A 143 -12.00 -3.47 -2.31
N MET A 144 -12.31 -2.92 -1.13
CA MET A 144 -13.00 -3.59 -0.04
C MET A 144 -14.33 -2.93 0.27
N THR A 145 -15.31 -3.73 0.67
CA THR A 145 -16.58 -3.28 1.26
C THR A 145 -16.50 -3.47 2.76
N VAL A 146 -16.73 -2.41 3.53
CA VAL A 146 -16.87 -2.44 4.98
C VAL A 146 -18.35 -2.52 5.35
N SER A 147 -18.72 -3.50 6.15
CA SER A 147 -20.12 -3.71 6.57
C SER A 147 -20.22 -4.05 8.06
N LYS A 148 -21.35 -3.73 8.65
CA LYS A 148 -21.66 -3.99 10.07
C LYS A 148 -23.04 -4.57 10.22
N ILE A 149 -23.24 -5.40 11.23
CA ILE A 149 -24.58 -5.90 11.60
C ILE A 149 -25.30 -4.87 12.46
N ILE A 150 -26.36 -4.28 11.92
CA ILE A 150 -27.20 -3.30 12.63
C ILE A 150 -28.63 -3.82 12.60
N GLY A 151 -29.22 -4.05 13.78
CA GLY A 151 -30.58 -4.60 13.90
C GLY A 151 -30.76 -5.97 13.22
N GLY A 152 -29.71 -6.81 13.21
CA GLY A 152 -29.69 -8.14 12.58
C GLY A 152 -29.55 -8.13 11.06
N ARG A 153 -29.29 -6.98 10.45
CA ARG A 153 -29.05 -6.85 9.00
C ARG A 153 -27.65 -6.33 8.71
N SER A 154 -27.02 -6.87 7.68
CA SER A 154 -25.75 -6.36 7.18
C SER A 154 -25.97 -5.02 6.46
N VAL A 155 -25.31 -3.97 6.95
CA VAL A 155 -25.36 -2.61 6.40
C VAL A 155 -23.95 -2.27 5.89
N ILE A 156 -23.86 -1.84 4.64
CA ILE A 156 -22.61 -1.34 4.07
C ILE A 156 -22.33 0.06 4.65
N LEU A 157 -21.15 0.22 5.25
CA LEU A 157 -20.71 1.49 5.82
C LEU A 157 -19.88 2.29 4.82
N SER A 158 -18.96 1.61 4.09
CA SER A 158 -18.09 2.28 3.13
C SER A 158 -17.46 1.32 2.12
N TYR A 159 -16.91 1.90 1.04
CA TYR A 159 -16.07 1.23 0.06
C TYR A 159 -14.65 1.79 0.16
N ILE A 160 -13.67 0.92 0.36
CA ILE A 160 -12.27 1.30 0.56
C ILE A 160 -11.46 0.89 -0.66
N PRO A 161 -10.96 1.82 -1.48
CA PRO A 161 -10.14 1.53 -2.65
C PRO A 161 -8.68 1.19 -2.27
N SER A 162 -7.92 0.70 -3.27
CA SER A 162 -6.47 0.51 -3.14
C SER A 162 -5.76 1.81 -2.70
N GLY A 163 -4.64 1.66 -1.99
CA GLY A 163 -3.91 2.76 -1.38
C GLY A 163 -4.40 3.14 0.02
N ASN A 164 -5.42 2.47 0.53
CA ASN A 164 -5.92 2.64 1.89
C ASN A 164 -5.63 1.40 2.74
N TYR A 165 -5.93 1.49 4.03
CA TYR A 165 -5.73 0.40 5.00
C TYR A 165 -7.01 0.14 5.78
N VAL A 166 -7.12 -1.07 6.35
CA VAL A 166 -8.25 -1.53 7.17
C VAL A 166 -7.75 -2.37 8.34
N GLY A 167 -8.56 -2.41 9.41
CA GLY A 167 -8.27 -3.21 10.60
C GLY A 167 -7.35 -2.53 11.62
N GLU A 168 -6.92 -1.29 11.38
CA GLU A 168 -6.07 -0.49 12.24
C GLU A 168 -6.73 -0.11 13.57
N MET A 169 -8.03 0.20 13.57
CA MET A 169 -8.73 0.71 14.74
C MET A 169 -8.81 -0.30 15.89
N ALA A 170 -9.05 -1.56 15.56
CA ALA A 170 -9.05 -2.62 16.55
C ALA A 170 -7.68 -2.82 17.22
N LEU A 171 -6.58 -2.56 16.48
CA LEU A 171 -5.22 -2.61 17.02
C LEU A 171 -4.90 -1.38 17.89
N LEU A 172 -5.37 -0.19 17.47
CA LEU A 172 -5.18 1.05 18.22
C LEU A 172 -5.87 1.02 19.59
N ASN A 173 -7.11 0.51 19.62
CA ASN A 173 -7.95 0.49 20.80
C ASN A 173 -7.82 -0.80 21.63
N SER A 174 -7.13 -1.82 21.09
CA SER A 174 -7.10 -3.18 21.68
C SER A 174 -8.51 -3.76 21.86
N GLU A 175 -9.36 -3.56 20.85
CA GLU A 175 -10.75 -4.00 20.80
C GLU A 175 -10.94 -5.08 19.71
N PRO A 176 -12.04 -5.88 19.78
CA PRO A 176 -12.44 -6.72 18.67
C PRO A 176 -12.74 -5.91 17.41
N ARG A 177 -12.74 -6.58 16.25
CA ARG A 177 -13.08 -5.97 14.95
C ARG A 177 -14.45 -5.30 14.99
N SER A 178 -14.51 -4.02 14.70
CA SER A 178 -15.74 -3.20 14.77
C SER A 178 -16.67 -3.42 13.57
N ALA A 179 -16.19 -4.01 12.48
CA ALA A 179 -16.93 -4.27 11.24
C ALA A 179 -16.31 -5.41 10.45
N SER A 180 -17.07 -5.99 9.55
CA SER A 180 -16.60 -6.95 8.54
C SER A 180 -16.02 -6.24 7.34
N VAL A 181 -14.96 -6.80 6.75
CA VAL A 181 -14.33 -6.31 5.51
C VAL A 181 -14.30 -7.44 4.49
N THR A 182 -14.86 -7.19 3.31
CA THR A 182 -15.01 -8.19 2.23
C THR A 182 -14.44 -7.61 0.92
N ALA A 183 -13.74 -8.42 0.15
CA ALA A 183 -13.23 -8.01 -1.15
C ALA A 183 -14.39 -7.74 -2.13
N THR A 184 -14.49 -6.51 -2.63
CA THR A 184 -15.53 -6.12 -3.61
C THR A 184 -15.25 -6.70 -4.98
N VAL A 185 -13.99 -6.78 -5.34
CA VAL A 185 -13.44 -7.35 -6.58
C VAL A 185 -12.21 -8.19 -6.22
N ALA A 186 -11.64 -8.90 -7.20
CA ALA A 186 -10.35 -9.55 -7.01
C ALA A 186 -9.31 -8.52 -6.50
N SER A 187 -8.71 -8.78 -5.35
CA SER A 187 -7.93 -7.81 -4.60
C SER A 187 -6.63 -8.43 -4.08
N GLU A 188 -5.64 -7.58 -3.81
CA GLU A 188 -4.43 -7.94 -3.08
C GLU A 188 -4.27 -7.04 -1.87
N VAL A 189 -3.92 -7.62 -0.73
CA VAL A 189 -3.65 -6.89 0.51
C VAL A 189 -2.25 -7.20 1.03
N ILE A 190 -1.64 -6.24 1.69
CA ILE A 190 -0.43 -6.41 2.48
C ILE A 190 -0.89 -6.57 3.93
N LYS A 191 -0.63 -7.74 4.49
CA LYS A 191 -0.91 -8.08 5.87
C LYS A 191 0.27 -7.69 6.73
N ILE A 192 0.03 -6.90 7.76
CA ILE A 192 1.02 -6.41 8.74
C ILE A 192 0.61 -6.93 10.12
N ASP A 193 1.56 -7.55 10.78
CA ASP A 193 1.36 -8.09 12.14
C ASP A 193 1.09 -6.99 13.16
N ALA A 194 0.23 -7.28 14.16
CA ALA A 194 -0.14 -6.34 15.21
C ALA A 194 1.04 -5.89 16.07
N VAL A 195 2.03 -6.76 16.31
CA VAL A 195 3.21 -6.43 17.11
C VAL A 195 4.06 -5.41 16.35
N ALA A 196 4.35 -5.68 15.07
CA ALA A 196 5.09 -4.78 14.20
C ALA A 196 4.38 -3.42 14.05
N PHE A 197 3.05 -3.42 13.91
CA PHE A 197 2.27 -2.19 13.82
C PHE A 197 2.28 -1.38 15.13
N ARG A 198 2.12 -2.02 16.29
CA ARG A 198 2.19 -1.34 17.59
C ARG A 198 3.58 -0.77 17.87
N GLU A 199 4.63 -1.46 17.46
CA GLU A 199 5.99 -0.96 17.56
C GLU A 199 6.18 0.29 16.70
N LEU A 200 5.68 0.29 15.48
CA LEU A 200 5.64 1.48 14.61
C LEU A 200 4.94 2.66 15.31
N LEU A 201 3.75 2.43 15.87
CA LEU A 201 3.01 3.46 16.58
C LEU A 201 3.73 4.00 17.83
N SER A 202 4.49 3.15 18.52
CA SER A 202 5.25 3.56 19.71
C SER A 202 6.43 4.49 19.40
N ARG A 203 7.02 4.33 18.20
CA ARG A 203 8.15 5.13 17.73
C ARG A 203 7.72 6.36 16.92
N GLU A 204 6.56 6.30 16.28
CA GLU A 204 6.00 7.35 15.41
C GLU A 204 4.73 7.96 16.02
N ALA A 205 4.89 8.81 17.03
CA ALA A 205 3.77 9.38 17.79
C ALA A 205 2.74 10.13 16.92
N VAL A 206 3.19 10.75 15.82
CA VAL A 206 2.31 11.48 14.88
C VAL A 206 1.46 10.51 14.06
N LEU A 207 1.93 9.30 13.80
CA LEU A 207 1.21 8.31 13.00
C LEU A 207 -0.15 7.94 13.61
N LYS A 208 -0.22 7.83 14.93
CA LYS A 208 -1.47 7.54 15.62
C LYS A 208 -2.53 8.60 15.33
N LEU A 209 -2.17 9.88 15.41
CA LEU A 209 -3.06 11.01 15.11
C LEU A 209 -3.52 10.99 13.64
N VAL A 210 -2.61 10.74 12.71
CA VAL A 210 -2.94 10.66 11.27
C VAL A 210 -3.92 9.51 10.98
N ILE A 211 -3.75 8.37 11.63
CA ILE A 211 -4.65 7.23 11.45
C ILE A 211 -6.03 7.53 12.04
N GLU A 212 -6.10 8.12 13.23
CA GLU A 212 -7.36 8.51 13.87
C GLU A 212 -8.11 9.56 13.04
N GLU A 213 -7.44 10.56 12.48
CA GLU A 213 -8.02 11.58 11.61
C GLU A 213 -8.60 10.95 10.34
N LYS A 214 -7.82 10.15 9.61
CA LYS A 214 -8.30 9.43 8.40
C LYS A 214 -9.47 8.49 8.68
N PHE A 215 -9.59 7.96 9.88
CA PHE A 215 -10.73 7.14 10.26
C PHE A 215 -11.99 7.97 10.42
N GLN A 216 -11.91 9.14 11.07
CA GLN A 216 -13.04 10.05 11.21
C GLN A 216 -13.62 10.48 9.85
N ASP A 217 -12.75 10.78 8.89
CA ASP A 217 -13.15 11.16 7.52
C ASP A 217 -13.89 10.04 6.74
N ARG A 218 -13.75 8.77 7.18
CA ARG A 218 -14.42 7.62 6.53
C ARG A 218 -15.81 7.32 7.09
N ILE A 219 -16.16 7.89 8.24
CA ILE A 219 -17.43 7.63 8.95
C ILE A 219 -18.48 8.70 8.61
N VAL A 220 -18.07 9.82 8.00
CA VAL A 220 -18.93 10.89 7.51
C VAL A 220 -19.35 10.60 6.06
#